data_60576f95f36ed3c88ff5caef958ad5bf
#
_entry.id   60576f95f36ed3c88ff5caef958ad5bf
#
_cell.length_a   1.000
_cell.length_b   1.000
_cell.length_c   1.000
_cell.angle_alpha   90.00
_cell.angle_beta   90.00
_cell.angle_gamma   90.00
#
_symmetry.space_group_name_H-M   'P 1'
#
loop_
_entity.id
_entity.type
_entity.pdbx_description
1 polymer ?
#
loop_
_entity_poly.entity_id
_entity_poly.type
_entity_poly.pdbx_seq_one_letter_code
_entity_poly.pdbx_strand_id
1 'polypeptide(L)'
;MKAFVQHGSLEGDKGVLQALVPFVLLKESVLFTCKGNPNDDDAKVNTESNYKYYQRRIDLSRTKKIEDFIIDSILDERDNIILATLFPSSMILAINDDENEVKHDPEDASMCSLKLSRNVFIVDGQHRMMAMMRVYNRLLEGAPDMDNEDRKYVLQYIENYKFNCTILVNYDLWEQG
;
A
#
# COMPACT_ATOMS: atom_id res chain seq x y z
N MET A 1 -6.18 -13.47 -0.50
CA MET A 1 -6.24 -13.05 -1.92
C MET A 1 -5.40 -14.00 -2.76
N LYS A 2 -5.59 -14.01 -4.09
CA LYS A 2 -4.69 -14.74 -5.00
C LYS A 2 -3.56 -13.84 -5.48
N ALA A 3 -2.38 -14.42 -5.67
CA ALA A 3 -1.21 -13.75 -6.22
C ALA A 3 -0.52 -14.63 -7.27
N PHE A 4 0.16 -14.02 -8.23
CA PHE A 4 1.00 -14.71 -9.19
C PHE A 4 2.41 -14.88 -8.63
N VAL A 5 2.98 -16.08 -8.74
CA VAL A 5 4.38 -16.37 -8.42
C VAL A 5 5.25 -15.95 -9.60
N GLN A 6 6.01 -14.87 -9.44
CA GLN A 6 6.88 -14.38 -10.50
C GLN A 6 8.25 -15.05 -10.48
N HIS A 7 8.77 -15.36 -9.30
CA HIS A 7 10.08 -15.98 -9.14
C HIS A 7 10.23 -16.61 -7.75
N GLY A 8 11.00 -17.71 -7.64
CA GLY A 8 11.40 -18.35 -6.40
C GLY A 8 10.49 -19.51 -5.97
N SER A 9 10.94 -20.24 -4.95
CA SER A 9 10.15 -21.23 -4.21
C SER A 9 9.56 -20.58 -2.97
N LEU A 10 8.31 -20.86 -2.65
CA LEU A 10 7.62 -20.24 -1.50
C LEU A 10 7.72 -21.10 -0.22
N GLU A 11 8.44 -22.21 -0.24
CA GLU A 11 8.66 -23.06 0.94
C GLU A 11 9.90 -22.62 1.73
N GLY A 12 9.76 -21.51 2.47
CA GLY A 12 10.85 -20.95 3.30
C GLY A 12 11.94 -20.21 2.52
N ASP A 13 11.85 -20.17 1.20
CA ASP A 13 12.79 -19.51 0.31
C ASP A 13 12.30 -18.11 -0.09
N LYS A 14 13.20 -17.29 -0.63
CA LYS A 14 12.89 -15.97 -1.17
C LYS A 14 12.00 -16.08 -2.41
N GLY A 15 10.96 -15.28 -2.45
CA GLY A 15 10.02 -15.27 -3.57
C GLY A 15 9.55 -13.88 -3.95
N VAL A 16 9.14 -13.72 -5.20
CA VAL A 16 8.52 -12.49 -5.73
C VAL A 16 7.13 -12.79 -6.24
N LEU A 17 6.14 -12.08 -5.71
CA LEU A 17 4.74 -12.22 -6.07
C LEU A 17 4.21 -10.94 -6.71
N GLN A 18 3.17 -11.10 -7.52
CA GLN A 18 2.37 -9.99 -8.05
C GLN A 18 0.92 -10.14 -7.59
N ALA A 19 0.36 -9.11 -6.99
CA ALA A 19 -1.01 -9.14 -6.49
C ALA A 19 -1.70 -7.77 -6.58
N LEU A 20 -3.03 -7.81 -6.70
CA LEU A 20 -3.89 -6.65 -6.46
C LEU A 20 -4.30 -6.65 -4.98
N VAL A 21 -3.71 -5.74 -4.21
CA VAL A 21 -3.90 -5.68 -2.76
C VAL A 21 -4.89 -4.57 -2.40
N PRO A 22 -6.03 -4.90 -1.74
CA PRO A 22 -7.00 -3.90 -1.33
C PRO A 22 -6.40 -2.86 -0.38
N PHE A 23 -6.72 -1.58 -0.60
CA PHE A 23 -6.30 -0.50 0.28
C PHE A 23 -6.71 -0.74 1.73
N VAL A 24 -7.96 -1.17 1.96
CA VAL A 24 -8.49 -1.43 3.31
C VAL A 24 -7.69 -2.48 4.08
N LEU A 25 -7.10 -3.45 3.37
CA LEU A 25 -6.22 -4.45 3.98
C LEU A 25 -4.84 -3.86 4.28
N LEU A 26 -4.28 -3.11 3.34
CA LEU A 26 -2.96 -2.49 3.53
C LEU A 26 -2.94 -1.49 4.68
N LYS A 27 -3.94 -0.62 4.78
CA LYS A 27 -3.98 0.41 5.83
C LYS A 27 -3.91 -0.15 7.25
N GLU A 28 -4.33 -1.41 7.45
CA GLU A 28 -4.32 -2.09 8.76
C GLU A 28 -3.01 -2.83 9.05
N SER A 29 -2.32 -3.29 8.01
CA SER A 29 -1.15 -4.18 8.14
C SER A 29 0.17 -3.52 7.80
N VAL A 30 0.17 -2.35 7.16
CA VAL A 30 1.36 -1.72 6.61
C VAL A 30 2.23 -1.04 7.67
N LEU A 31 3.54 -1.21 7.50
CA LEU A 31 4.56 -0.48 8.23
C LEU A 31 5.37 0.39 7.26
N PHE A 32 5.57 1.64 7.64
CA PHE A 32 6.44 2.55 6.90
C PHE A 32 7.88 2.38 7.35
N THR A 33 8.79 2.18 6.39
CA THR A 33 10.21 1.96 6.67
C THR A 33 11.02 3.28 6.77
N CYS A 34 10.37 4.44 6.71
CA CYS A 34 11.03 5.74 6.87
C CYS A 34 11.01 6.20 8.33
N LYS A 35 12.04 6.93 8.76
CA LYS A 35 11.96 7.72 9.99
C LYS A 35 10.90 8.82 9.78
N GLY A 36 9.74 8.66 10.39
CA GLY A 36 8.75 9.72 10.49
C GLY A 36 9.32 10.92 11.26
N ASN A 37 8.76 12.09 11.05
CA ASN A 37 8.97 13.21 11.95
C ASN A 37 8.35 12.80 13.30
N PRO A 38 9.07 12.86 14.44
CA PRO A 38 8.52 12.51 15.75
C PRO A 38 7.27 13.33 16.15
N ASN A 39 6.96 14.39 15.40
CA ASN A 39 5.76 15.22 15.58
C ASN A 39 4.63 14.87 14.59
N ASP A 40 4.76 13.81 13.80
CA ASP A 40 3.75 13.37 12.85
C ASP A 40 2.95 12.24 13.48
N ASP A 41 1.83 12.58 14.13
CA ASP A 41 0.92 11.63 14.79
C ASP A 41 0.31 10.59 13.81
N ASP A 42 0.40 10.85 12.51
CA ASP A 42 -0.17 10.01 11.46
C ASP A 42 0.72 8.84 11.01
N ALA A 43 1.98 8.84 11.39
CA ALA A 43 2.90 7.76 11.02
C ALA A 43 3.02 6.77 12.19
N LYS A 44 2.44 5.58 12.05
CA LYS A 44 2.80 4.44 12.90
C LYS A 44 4.25 4.05 12.57
N VAL A 45 5.18 4.79 13.14
CA VAL A 45 6.60 4.47 13.02
C VAL A 45 6.91 3.42 14.08
N ASN A 46 7.25 2.22 13.64
CA ASN A 46 7.78 1.22 14.54
C ASN A 46 9.21 1.61 14.93
N THR A 47 9.37 2.29 16.08
CA THR A 47 10.66 2.74 16.61
C THR A 47 11.47 1.62 17.27
N GLU A 48 10.91 0.42 17.43
CA GLU A 48 11.53 -0.68 18.16
C GLU A 48 12.37 -1.62 17.29
N SER A 49 12.27 -1.55 15.98
CA SER A 49 13.10 -2.38 15.11
C SER A 49 14.45 -1.73 14.86
N ASN A 50 15.53 -2.47 15.15
CA ASN A 50 16.93 -2.13 14.84
C ASN A 50 17.22 -2.08 13.32
N TYR A 51 16.21 -1.91 12.49
CA TYR A 51 16.35 -1.80 11.04
C TYR A 51 16.97 -0.45 10.71
N LYS A 52 18.15 -0.44 10.11
CA LYS A 52 18.74 0.76 9.50
C LYS A 52 17.84 1.15 8.34
N TYR A 53 17.04 2.20 8.52
CA TYR A 53 16.09 2.65 7.52
C TYR A 53 16.79 3.24 6.31
N TYR A 54 16.64 2.61 5.17
CA TYR A 54 17.26 3.02 3.92
C TYR A 54 16.42 4.05 3.15
N GLN A 55 15.20 4.33 3.60
CA GLN A 55 14.26 5.15 2.85
C GLN A 55 14.28 6.62 3.25
N ARG A 56 14.04 7.47 2.23
CA ARG A 56 13.93 8.91 2.39
C ARG A 56 12.76 9.24 3.33
N ARG A 57 12.90 10.35 4.07
CA ARG A 57 11.78 10.90 4.85
C ARG A 57 10.59 11.16 3.93
N ILE A 58 9.39 10.97 4.46
CA ILE A 58 8.16 11.35 3.77
C ILE A 58 8.16 12.86 3.58
N ASP A 59 8.06 13.29 2.33
CA ASP A 59 7.92 14.69 1.97
C ASP A 59 6.43 15.06 1.99
N LEU A 60 6.03 15.83 3.00
CA LEU A 60 4.63 16.24 3.19
C LEU A 60 4.11 17.10 2.02
N SER A 61 4.98 17.92 1.40
CA SER A 61 4.56 18.72 0.24
C SER A 61 4.25 17.86 -0.97
N ARG A 62 5.04 16.80 -1.18
CA ARG A 62 4.79 15.79 -2.22
C ARG A 62 3.55 14.98 -1.89
N THR A 63 3.38 14.58 -0.63
CA THR A 63 2.19 13.85 -0.18
C THR A 63 0.94 14.65 -0.45
N LYS A 64 0.92 15.96 -0.12
CA LYS A 64 -0.23 16.85 -0.39
C LYS A 64 -0.60 16.93 -1.87
N LYS A 65 0.38 17.04 -2.75
CA LYS A 65 0.13 17.04 -4.21
C LYS A 65 -0.51 15.72 -4.68
N ILE A 66 -0.14 14.60 -4.07
CA ILE A 66 -0.74 13.30 -4.38
C ILE A 66 -2.16 13.22 -3.81
N GLU A 67 -2.43 13.79 -2.62
CA GLU A 67 -3.79 13.88 -2.06
C GLU A 67 -4.73 14.61 -3.01
N ASP A 68 -4.33 15.79 -3.48
CA ASP A 68 -5.11 16.59 -4.42
C ASP A 68 -5.33 15.82 -5.73
N PHE A 69 -4.28 15.22 -6.29
CA PHE A 69 -4.38 14.37 -7.48
C PHE A 69 -5.35 13.19 -7.30
N ILE A 70 -5.38 12.53 -6.14
CA ILE A 70 -6.30 11.42 -5.87
C ILE A 70 -7.74 11.90 -5.98
N ILE A 71 -8.07 13.00 -5.29
CA ILE A 71 -9.43 13.53 -5.25
C ILE A 71 -9.87 13.98 -6.64
N ASP A 72 -9.07 14.81 -7.28
CA ASP A 72 -9.37 15.36 -8.61
C ASP A 72 -9.57 14.24 -9.62
N SER A 73 -8.66 13.24 -9.66
CA SER A 73 -8.76 12.12 -10.60
C SER A 73 -10.01 11.26 -10.38
N ILE A 74 -10.43 11.03 -9.13
CA ILE A 74 -11.63 10.24 -8.84
C ILE A 74 -12.89 11.01 -9.26
N LEU A 75 -12.95 12.30 -9.00
CA LEU A 75 -14.09 13.13 -9.38
C LEU A 75 -14.15 13.32 -10.90
N ASP A 76 -13.02 13.51 -11.56
CA ASP A 76 -12.95 13.57 -13.03
C ASP A 76 -13.40 12.25 -13.69
N GLU A 77 -13.06 11.09 -13.10
CA GLU A 77 -13.55 9.79 -13.59
C GLU A 77 -15.08 9.73 -13.56
N ARG A 78 -15.67 10.13 -12.44
CA ARG A 78 -17.13 10.17 -12.29
C ARG A 78 -17.80 11.08 -13.33
N ASP A 79 -17.26 12.28 -13.49
CA ASP A 79 -17.92 13.33 -14.27
C ASP A 79 -17.68 13.19 -15.77
N ASN A 80 -16.54 12.65 -16.17
CA ASN A 80 -16.11 12.57 -17.57
C ASN A 80 -16.04 11.12 -18.14
N ILE A 81 -16.33 10.11 -17.32
CA ILE A 81 -16.26 8.68 -17.69
C ILE A 81 -14.85 8.29 -18.21
N ILE A 82 -13.83 8.96 -17.72
CA ILE A 82 -12.44 8.66 -18.05
C ILE A 82 -11.86 7.81 -16.93
N LEU A 83 -11.42 6.57 -17.26
CA LEU A 83 -10.81 5.69 -16.28
C LEU A 83 -9.63 6.38 -15.58
N ALA A 84 -9.78 6.70 -14.31
CA ALA A 84 -8.70 7.25 -13.51
C ALA A 84 -7.67 6.15 -13.21
N THR A 85 -6.52 6.24 -13.85
CA THR A 85 -5.38 5.42 -13.45
C THR A 85 -4.62 6.16 -12.34
N LEU A 86 -5.08 6.04 -11.09
CA LEU A 86 -4.47 6.76 -9.96
C LEU A 86 -2.98 6.46 -9.83
N PHE A 87 -2.62 5.19 -9.91
CA PHE A 87 -1.23 4.78 -9.74
C PHE A 87 -0.87 3.69 -10.75
N PRO A 88 -0.31 4.06 -11.92
CA PRO A 88 0.04 3.10 -12.98
C PRO A 88 1.22 2.19 -12.62
N SER A 89 2.09 2.62 -11.70
CA SER A 89 3.23 1.82 -11.27
C SER A 89 2.90 0.98 -10.04
N SER A 90 3.47 -0.22 -9.95
CA SER A 90 3.36 -1.09 -8.80
C SER A 90 3.94 -0.43 -7.54
N MET A 91 3.38 -0.78 -6.38
CA MET A 91 4.04 -0.62 -5.10
C MET A 91 4.95 -1.82 -4.86
N ILE A 92 6.05 -1.63 -4.14
CA ILE A 92 6.90 -2.72 -3.69
C ILE A 92 6.70 -2.91 -2.19
N LEU A 93 6.28 -4.11 -1.83
CA LEU A 93 6.06 -4.53 -0.45
C LEU A 93 7.06 -5.63 -0.10
N ALA A 94 7.42 -5.74 1.17
CA ALA A 94 8.19 -6.86 1.70
C ALA A 94 7.44 -7.48 2.88
N ILE A 95 7.42 -8.80 2.93
CA ILE A 95 6.76 -9.59 3.98
C ILE A 95 7.64 -10.77 4.38
N ASN A 96 7.43 -11.25 5.61
CA ASN A 96 7.94 -12.54 6.07
C ASN A 96 6.78 -13.54 6.12
N ASP A 97 7.02 -14.76 5.70
CA ASP A 97 6.02 -15.84 5.71
C ASP A 97 5.69 -16.36 7.12
N ASP A 98 6.56 -16.10 8.10
CA ASP A 98 6.29 -16.35 9.53
C ASP A 98 5.08 -15.56 10.07
N GLU A 99 4.85 -14.37 9.49
CA GLU A 99 3.80 -13.44 9.93
C GLU A 99 2.64 -13.32 8.94
N ASN A 100 2.88 -13.76 7.71
CA ASN A 100 1.96 -13.67 6.59
C ASN A 100 1.87 -15.04 5.90
N GLU A 101 0.66 -15.49 5.67
CA GLU A 101 0.44 -16.82 5.12
C GLU A 101 0.54 -16.81 3.60
N VAL A 102 1.53 -17.53 3.07
CA VAL A 102 1.72 -17.74 1.63
C VAL A 102 1.62 -19.23 1.33
N LYS A 103 0.63 -19.63 0.55
CA LYS A 103 0.40 -21.05 0.19
C LYS A 103 0.33 -21.22 -1.31
N HIS A 104 1.11 -22.15 -1.85
CA HIS A 104 1.00 -22.55 -3.25
C HIS A 104 -0.40 -23.04 -3.59
N ASP A 105 -0.84 -22.73 -4.79
CA ASP A 105 -2.01 -23.36 -5.36
C ASP A 105 -1.62 -24.79 -5.77
N PRO A 106 -2.28 -25.85 -5.26
CA PRO A 106 -1.90 -27.22 -5.57
C PRO A 106 -2.16 -27.59 -7.05
N GLU A 107 -3.00 -26.84 -7.75
CA GLU A 107 -3.36 -27.11 -9.14
C GLU A 107 -2.57 -26.23 -10.13
N ASP A 108 -2.02 -25.10 -9.66
CA ASP A 108 -1.28 -24.16 -10.50
C ASP A 108 -0.07 -23.58 -9.76
N ALA A 109 1.11 -24.07 -10.11
CA ALA A 109 2.37 -23.62 -9.51
C ALA A 109 2.72 -22.14 -9.78
N SER A 110 2.06 -21.50 -10.75
CA SER A 110 2.19 -20.06 -11.02
C SER A 110 1.34 -19.21 -10.09
N MET A 111 0.51 -19.82 -9.25
CA MET A 111 -0.43 -19.14 -8.37
C MET A 111 -0.17 -19.49 -6.91
N CYS A 112 -0.45 -18.54 -6.04
CA CYS A 112 -0.50 -18.77 -4.60
C CYS A 112 -1.69 -18.05 -3.97
N SER A 113 -2.10 -18.52 -2.79
CA SER A 113 -2.97 -17.78 -1.91
C SER A 113 -2.14 -16.99 -0.91
N LEU A 114 -2.48 -15.71 -0.74
CA LEU A 114 -1.78 -14.78 0.14
C LEU A 114 -2.75 -14.22 1.17
N LYS A 115 -2.37 -14.28 2.45
CA LYS A 115 -3.08 -13.64 3.55
C LYS A 115 -2.10 -12.73 4.29
N LEU A 116 -2.25 -11.43 4.09
CA LEU A 116 -1.51 -10.42 4.81
C LEU A 116 -2.12 -10.24 6.20
N SER A 117 -1.32 -10.36 7.23
CA SER A 117 -1.77 -10.29 8.62
C SER A 117 -1.10 -9.14 9.38
N ARG A 118 0.21 -9.03 9.32
CA ARG A 118 1.01 -8.04 10.06
C ARG A 118 2.31 -7.73 9.32
N ASN A 119 2.94 -6.61 9.71
CA ASN A 119 4.31 -6.27 9.31
C ASN A 119 4.54 -6.33 7.80
N VAL A 120 3.65 -5.69 7.05
CA VAL A 120 3.83 -5.47 5.61
C VAL A 120 4.66 -4.21 5.43
N PHE A 121 5.92 -4.35 5.03
CA PHE A 121 6.83 -3.22 4.83
C PHE A 121 6.64 -2.63 3.45
N ILE A 122 6.51 -1.30 3.36
CA ILE A 122 6.52 -0.61 2.07
C ILE A 122 7.97 -0.29 1.70
N VAL A 123 8.47 -0.94 0.66
CA VAL A 123 9.81 -0.69 0.09
C VAL A 123 9.75 0.47 -0.90
N ASP A 124 8.72 0.52 -1.76
CA ASP A 124 8.43 1.68 -2.62
C ASP A 124 6.93 1.98 -2.65
N GLY A 125 6.60 3.26 -2.81
CA GLY A 125 5.22 3.74 -2.85
C GLY A 125 4.72 4.35 -1.54
N GLN A 126 5.58 4.65 -0.57
CA GLN A 126 5.23 5.21 0.74
C GLN A 126 4.40 6.49 0.62
N HIS A 127 4.80 7.44 -0.25
CA HIS A 127 4.04 8.69 -0.44
C HIS A 127 2.63 8.43 -0.98
N ARG A 128 2.47 7.44 -1.87
CA ARG A 128 1.15 7.04 -2.42
C ARG A 128 0.25 6.47 -1.33
N MET A 129 0.79 5.55 -0.52
CA MET A 129 0.04 4.95 0.59
C MET A 129 -0.31 6.00 1.64
N MET A 130 0.64 6.84 2.03
CA MET A 130 0.42 7.92 3.00
C MET A 130 -0.66 8.89 2.51
N ALA A 131 -0.57 9.34 1.25
CA ALA A 131 -1.56 10.25 0.67
C ALA A 131 -2.96 9.64 0.68
N MET A 132 -3.08 8.36 0.26
CA MET A 132 -4.37 7.66 0.27
C MET A 132 -4.95 7.53 1.69
N MET A 133 -4.12 7.21 2.69
CA MET A 133 -4.54 7.15 4.10
C MET A 133 -5.01 8.51 4.62
N ARG A 134 -4.29 9.59 4.29
CA ARG A 134 -4.64 10.94 4.72
C ARG A 134 -5.96 11.41 4.09
N VAL A 135 -6.14 11.18 2.79
CA VAL A 135 -7.43 11.45 2.12
C VAL A 135 -8.55 10.66 2.79
N TYR A 136 -8.34 9.37 2.99
CA TYR A 136 -9.34 8.50 3.64
C TYR A 136 -9.74 9.00 5.03
N ASN A 137 -8.77 9.31 5.89
CA ASN A 137 -9.03 9.80 7.25
C ASN A 137 -9.75 11.16 7.21
N ARG A 138 -9.31 12.11 6.36
CA ARG A 138 -9.98 13.41 6.19
C ARG A 138 -11.44 13.25 5.77
N LEU A 139 -11.73 12.31 4.87
CA LEU A 139 -13.10 12.03 4.43
C LEU A 139 -13.96 11.44 5.57
N LEU A 140 -13.38 10.57 6.40
CA LEU A 140 -14.08 10.04 7.58
C LEU A 140 -14.39 11.13 8.62
N GLU A 141 -13.49 12.09 8.80
CA GLU A 141 -13.65 13.23 9.71
C GLU A 141 -14.64 14.29 9.21
N GLY A 142 -15.14 14.15 7.98
CA GLY A 142 -16.21 14.98 7.45
C GLY A 142 -15.82 15.92 6.32
N ALA A 143 -14.50 16.13 6.04
CA ALA A 143 -13.98 16.95 4.94
C ALA A 143 -14.87 18.21 4.66
N PRO A 144 -14.85 19.25 5.51
CA PRO A 144 -15.80 20.37 5.47
C PRO A 144 -15.71 21.23 4.18
N ASP A 145 -14.64 21.04 3.43
CA ASP A 145 -14.34 21.70 2.15
C ASP A 145 -14.90 20.93 0.92
N MET A 146 -15.59 19.82 1.14
CA MET A 146 -16.15 18.96 0.09
C MET A 146 -17.65 18.73 0.34
N ASP A 147 -18.46 18.70 -0.71
CA ASP A 147 -19.86 18.35 -0.53
C ASP A 147 -20.09 16.87 -0.15
N ASN A 148 -21.27 16.56 0.35
CA ASN A 148 -21.55 15.23 0.90
C ASN A 148 -21.61 14.14 -0.17
N GLU A 149 -21.97 14.45 -1.41
CA GLU A 149 -22.06 13.48 -2.49
C GLU A 149 -20.65 13.13 -2.97
N ASP A 150 -19.83 14.13 -3.24
CA ASP A 150 -18.43 13.97 -3.61
C ASP A 150 -17.67 13.17 -2.56
N ARG A 151 -17.84 13.55 -1.28
CA ARG A 151 -17.22 12.86 -0.16
C ARG A 151 -17.56 11.37 -0.12
N LYS A 152 -18.83 11.02 -0.25
CA LYS A 152 -19.28 9.63 -0.25
C LYS A 152 -18.72 8.86 -1.44
N TYR A 153 -18.72 9.49 -2.61
CA TYR A 153 -18.21 8.86 -3.82
C TYR A 153 -16.72 8.56 -3.71
N VAL A 154 -15.90 9.56 -3.33
CA VAL A 154 -14.46 9.41 -3.17
C VAL A 154 -14.13 8.37 -2.09
N LEU A 155 -14.85 8.39 -0.96
CA LEU A 155 -14.67 7.42 0.12
C LEU A 155 -14.93 5.99 -0.36
N GLN A 156 -16.06 5.76 -1.04
CA GLN A 156 -16.41 4.45 -1.59
C GLN A 156 -15.40 3.97 -2.64
N TYR A 157 -14.89 4.89 -3.45
CA TYR A 157 -13.86 4.56 -4.44
C TYR A 157 -12.58 4.07 -3.75
N ILE A 158 -12.10 4.82 -2.75
CA ILE A 158 -10.88 4.47 -1.99
C ILE A 158 -11.04 3.14 -1.26
N GLU A 159 -12.19 2.87 -0.65
CA GLU A 159 -12.47 1.60 0.03
C GLU A 159 -12.41 0.38 -0.89
N ASN A 160 -12.77 0.56 -2.16
CA ASN A 160 -12.73 -0.49 -3.17
C ASN A 160 -11.41 -0.52 -3.96
N TYR A 161 -10.53 0.46 -3.74
CA TYR A 161 -9.28 0.57 -4.48
C TYR A 161 -8.33 -0.57 -4.18
N LYS A 162 -7.66 -1.07 -5.22
CA LYS A 162 -6.63 -2.12 -5.12
C LYS A 162 -5.33 -1.61 -5.73
N PHE A 163 -4.28 -1.63 -4.93
CA PHE A 163 -2.93 -1.35 -5.43
C PHE A 163 -2.39 -2.54 -6.21
N ASN A 164 -1.77 -2.27 -7.35
CA ASN A 164 -0.90 -3.25 -7.99
C ASN A 164 0.39 -3.33 -7.18
N CYS A 165 0.72 -4.52 -6.66
CA CYS A 165 1.84 -4.71 -5.76
C CYS A 165 2.78 -5.81 -6.26
N THR A 166 4.08 -5.51 -6.23
CA THR A 166 5.15 -6.50 -6.24
C THR A 166 5.48 -6.82 -4.79
N ILE A 167 5.41 -8.07 -4.39
CA ILE A 167 5.61 -8.49 -2.99
C ILE A 167 6.84 -9.36 -2.91
N LEU A 168 7.80 -8.93 -2.13
CA LEU A 168 9.04 -9.62 -1.82
C LEU A 168 8.81 -10.45 -0.56
N VAL A 169 8.94 -11.78 -0.67
CA VAL A 169 8.75 -12.71 0.45
C VAL A 169 10.12 -13.14 0.98
N ASN A 170 10.35 -13.00 2.28
CA ASN A 170 11.58 -13.40 2.98
C ASN A 170 12.88 -12.73 2.48
N TYR A 171 12.76 -11.57 1.82
CA TYR A 171 13.93 -10.78 1.47
C TYR A 171 14.35 -9.93 2.66
N ASP A 172 15.61 -10.03 3.05
CA ASP A 172 16.18 -9.08 3.99
C ASP A 172 16.17 -7.68 3.38
N LEU A 173 15.64 -6.69 4.11
CA LEU A 173 15.59 -5.30 3.65
C LEU A 173 16.97 -4.69 3.33
N TRP A 174 18.05 -5.38 3.73
CA TRP A 174 19.46 -5.03 3.48
C TRP A 174 19.98 -5.44 2.10
N GLU A 175 19.37 -6.42 1.47
CA GLU A 175 19.83 -6.97 0.19
C GLU A 175 19.31 -6.18 -1.01
N GLN A 176 18.62 -5.07 -0.74
CA GLN A 176 17.95 -4.24 -1.76
C GLN A 176 18.69 -2.93 -2.08
N GLY A 177 19.91 -2.75 -1.55
CA GLY A 177 20.77 -1.57 -1.74
C GLY A 177 21.71 -1.69 -2.91
#